data_df728235da058eefd146147688b3f8cb
#
_entry.id   df728235da058eefd146147688b3f8cb
#
_cell.length_a   1.000
_cell.length_b   1.000
_cell.length_c   1.000
_cell.angle_alpha   90.00
_cell.angle_beta   90.00
_cell.angle_gamma   90.00
#
_symmetry.space_group_name_H-M   'P 1'
#
loop_
_entity.id
_entity.type
_entity.pdbx_description
1 polymer ?
#
loop_
_entity_poly.entity_id
_entity_poly.type
_entity_poly.pdbx_seq_one_letter_code
_entity_poly.pdbx_strand_id
1 'polypeptide(L)'
;MTGKDIFLIAAAGLCVAGGWAHYFSARSLAGAPLPRAMVAVRDSQPVATPPIPPTVDHPLAPAPVSASNTFASLLVADPEDQDARAATLLLNLCHAGQFAAAFDLIGQAPAGLQAGFYRIVFKCWAQSQPQQALQSLAAIADPQARSAAWRAAADGWNVNDPAGLAACAFSLPAGGDRDYALGQALGNWSLQDPAALATWLNTLPRGPEFDSGVALLLSRSDSANRPPELAMEWVEEIGDPALRQNSLEQVVTEWAQTDAASAHNYVATAPWLQDALRTDLLSRLPVAP
;
A
#
# COMPACT_ATOMS: atom_id res chain seq x y z
N MET A 1 12.32 -17.74 -19.81
CA MET A 1 12.01 -16.43 -19.20
C MET A 1 11.06 -15.72 -20.14
N THR A 2 9.83 -15.52 -19.74
CA THR A 2 8.84 -14.79 -20.53
C THR A 2 9.04 -13.28 -20.33
N GLY A 3 8.63 -12.44 -21.32
CA GLY A 3 8.85 -11.00 -21.26
C GLY A 3 8.26 -10.30 -20.02
N LYS A 4 7.41 -10.97 -19.23
CA LYS A 4 6.87 -10.50 -17.95
C LYS A 4 7.91 -10.53 -16.83
N ASP A 5 8.78 -11.54 -16.81
CA ASP A 5 9.80 -11.67 -15.76
C ASP A 5 10.88 -10.59 -15.87
N ILE A 6 11.21 -10.19 -17.11
CA ILE A 6 12.17 -9.12 -17.38
C ILE A 6 11.60 -7.75 -16.94
N PHE A 7 10.29 -7.56 -17.08
CA PHE A 7 9.61 -6.30 -16.69
C PHE A 7 9.56 -6.11 -15.18
N LEU A 8 9.37 -7.19 -14.41
CA LEU A 8 9.33 -7.13 -12.94
C LEU A 8 10.71 -6.75 -12.37
N ILE A 9 11.78 -7.27 -12.96
CA ILE A 9 13.16 -6.92 -12.58
C ILE A 9 13.47 -5.45 -12.92
N ALA A 10 13.00 -4.97 -14.07
CA ALA A 10 13.20 -3.58 -14.47
C ALA A 10 12.39 -2.59 -13.60
N ALA A 11 11.17 -2.98 -13.20
CA ALA A 11 10.33 -2.15 -12.33
C ALA A 11 10.88 -2.06 -10.91
N ALA A 12 11.40 -3.16 -10.35
CA ALA A 12 12.08 -3.15 -9.05
C ALA A 12 13.34 -2.26 -9.08
N GLY A 13 14.08 -2.27 -10.19
CA GLY A 13 15.23 -1.39 -10.40
C GLY A 13 14.87 0.10 -10.48
N LEU A 14 13.71 0.43 -11.07
CA LEU A 14 13.21 1.80 -11.18
C LEU A 14 12.75 2.39 -9.83
N CYS A 15 12.20 1.58 -8.94
CA CYS A 15 11.88 2.01 -7.58
C CYS A 15 13.14 2.43 -6.79
N VAL A 16 14.33 1.91 -7.18
CA VAL A 16 15.60 2.15 -6.48
C VAL A 16 16.39 3.32 -7.06
N ALA A 17 16.24 3.64 -8.34
CA ALA A 17 17.08 4.60 -9.06
C ALA A 17 16.48 6.01 -9.15
N GLY A 18 15.93 6.57 -8.08
CA GLY A 18 15.74 8.04 -7.97
C GLY A 18 14.73 8.65 -8.94
N GLY A 19 13.74 7.93 -9.43
CA GLY A 19 12.65 8.46 -10.27
C GLY A 19 11.76 9.53 -9.59
N TRP A 20 11.95 9.76 -8.31
CA TRP A 20 11.20 10.73 -7.49
C TRP A 20 11.44 12.18 -7.88
N ALA A 21 12.68 12.55 -8.23
CA ALA A 21 13.01 13.95 -8.54
C ALA A 21 12.40 14.43 -9.87
N HIS A 22 12.19 13.55 -10.83
CA HIS A 22 11.64 13.92 -12.15
C HIS A 22 10.11 13.92 -12.20
N TYR A 23 9.43 13.13 -11.36
CA TYR A 23 7.97 13.09 -11.37
C TYR A 23 7.35 14.36 -10.77
N PHE A 24 7.97 14.94 -9.74
CA PHE A 24 7.53 16.18 -9.12
C PHE A 24 7.94 17.45 -9.90
N SER A 25 8.97 17.35 -10.75
CA SER A 25 9.48 18.53 -11.48
C SER A 25 8.79 18.79 -12.83
N ALA A 26 8.06 17.84 -13.40
CA ALA A 26 7.60 17.89 -14.79
C ALA A 26 6.15 18.32 -15.00
N ARG A 27 5.34 18.56 -13.98
CA ARG A 27 3.93 18.98 -14.13
C ARG A 27 3.51 20.14 -13.23
N SER A 28 4.21 21.26 -13.41
CA SER A 28 3.59 22.57 -13.19
C SER A 28 2.76 22.88 -14.44
N LEU A 29 1.58 22.30 -14.57
CA LEU A 29 0.61 22.65 -15.60
C LEU A 29 -0.64 23.21 -14.94
N ALA A 30 -0.87 24.43 -15.37
CA ALA A 30 -1.90 25.36 -15.05
C ALA A 30 -3.33 24.77 -14.95
N GLY A 31 -4.05 25.16 -13.92
CA GLY A 31 -5.42 25.59 -14.08
C GLY A 31 -6.52 24.57 -13.97
N ALA A 32 -6.48 23.65 -12.98
CA ALA A 32 -7.72 23.10 -12.45
C ALA A 32 -7.97 23.74 -11.07
N PRO A 33 -9.18 24.25 -10.79
CA PRO A 33 -9.51 24.76 -9.46
C PRO A 33 -9.45 23.59 -8.48
N LEU A 34 -8.53 23.68 -7.51
CA LEU A 34 -8.46 22.76 -6.39
C LEU A 34 -9.78 22.86 -5.61
N PRO A 35 -10.42 21.77 -5.21
CA PRO A 35 -11.45 21.80 -4.19
C PRO A 35 -10.82 22.38 -2.91
N ARG A 36 -11.28 23.53 -2.51
CA ARG A 36 -10.60 24.46 -1.59
C ARG A 36 -10.73 24.10 -0.11
N ALA A 37 -11.19 22.91 0.23
CA ALA A 37 -11.78 22.75 1.55
C ALA A 37 -11.35 21.56 2.43
N MET A 38 -10.41 20.70 2.05
CA MET A 38 -9.87 19.73 3.01
C MET A 38 -8.61 20.17 3.75
N VAL A 39 -8.26 21.43 3.68
CA VAL A 39 -7.13 21.99 4.41
C VAL A 39 -7.62 23.02 5.43
N ALA A 40 -8.35 22.56 6.43
CA ALA A 40 -8.29 23.21 7.74
C ALA A 40 -7.01 22.65 8.42
N VAL A 41 -5.87 22.95 7.82
CA VAL A 41 -4.59 22.67 8.43
C VAL A 41 -4.43 23.60 9.61
N ARG A 42 -4.42 23.08 10.83
CA ARG A 42 -3.61 23.66 11.88
C ARG A 42 -2.22 23.90 11.29
N ASP A 43 -1.69 25.10 11.47
CA ASP A 43 -0.31 25.46 11.16
C ASP A 43 0.65 24.40 11.74
N SER A 44 0.94 23.39 10.96
CA SER A 44 2.03 22.45 11.21
C SER A 44 3.19 22.97 10.38
N GLN A 45 4.20 23.47 11.06
CA GLN A 45 5.49 23.82 10.43
C GLN A 45 5.93 22.69 9.51
N PRO A 46 6.53 22.98 8.35
CA PRO A 46 7.06 21.95 7.48
C PRO A 46 8.10 21.17 8.28
N VAL A 47 7.81 19.89 8.55
CA VAL A 47 8.79 18.94 9.07
C VAL A 47 9.85 18.83 7.99
N ALA A 48 11.01 19.38 8.24
CA ALA A 48 12.17 19.21 7.38
C ALA A 48 12.42 17.71 7.20
N THR A 49 12.34 17.26 5.96
CA THR A 49 12.72 15.89 5.58
C THR A 49 14.15 15.66 6.09
N PRO A 50 14.40 14.69 6.97
CA PRO A 50 15.76 14.41 7.39
C PRO A 50 16.59 14.04 6.16
N PRO A 51 17.86 14.50 6.05
CA PRO A 51 18.71 14.14 4.93
C PRO A 51 18.85 12.61 4.91
N ILE A 52 18.65 12.02 3.74
CA ILE A 52 18.88 10.59 3.49
C ILE A 52 20.36 10.35 3.85
N PRO A 53 20.67 9.49 4.83
CA PRO A 53 22.06 9.18 5.12
C PRO A 53 22.69 8.56 3.87
N PRO A 54 23.97 8.83 3.60
CA PRO A 54 24.65 8.27 2.44
C PRO A 54 24.55 6.75 2.51
N THR A 55 24.15 6.14 1.41
CA THR A 55 24.13 4.69 1.21
C THR A 55 25.56 4.19 1.41
N VAL A 56 25.83 3.62 2.56
CA VAL A 56 27.05 2.86 2.77
C VAL A 56 26.82 1.53 2.07
N ASP A 57 27.44 1.34 0.91
CA ASP A 57 27.57 0.05 0.25
C ASP A 57 28.35 -0.88 1.20
N HIS A 58 27.65 -1.52 2.11
CA HIS A 58 28.19 -2.67 2.82
C HIS A 58 27.96 -3.89 1.92
N PRO A 59 29.03 -4.52 1.41
CA PRO A 59 28.88 -5.81 0.76
C PRO A 59 28.21 -6.76 1.77
N LEU A 60 27.10 -7.36 1.34
CA LEU A 60 26.34 -8.33 2.12
C LEU A 60 27.30 -9.42 2.62
N ALA A 61 27.55 -9.45 3.91
CA ALA A 61 28.43 -10.47 4.49
C ALA A 61 27.72 -11.84 4.40
N PRO A 62 28.42 -12.89 3.89
CA PRO A 62 27.83 -14.22 3.83
C PRO A 62 27.47 -14.72 5.24
N ALA A 63 26.48 -15.61 5.29
CA ALA A 63 26.03 -16.21 6.55
C ALA A 63 27.23 -16.82 7.31
N PRO A 64 27.33 -16.57 8.63
CA PRO A 64 28.39 -17.19 9.40
C PRO A 64 28.29 -18.72 9.29
N VAL A 65 29.41 -19.41 9.11
CA VAL A 65 29.49 -20.87 8.88
C VAL A 65 28.73 -21.66 9.95
N SER A 66 28.68 -21.15 11.19
CA SER A 66 27.91 -21.70 12.29
C SER A 66 26.38 -21.66 12.04
N ALA A 67 25.87 -20.60 11.45
CA ALA A 67 24.43 -20.47 11.14
C ALA A 67 24.02 -21.43 10.04
N SER A 68 24.84 -21.59 8.98
CA SER A 68 24.59 -22.55 7.91
C SER A 68 24.57 -24.00 8.40
N ASN A 69 25.51 -24.38 9.26
CA ASN A 69 25.55 -25.74 9.84
C ASN A 69 24.34 -25.98 10.76
N THR A 70 23.95 -25.00 11.55
CA THR A 70 22.76 -25.08 12.41
C THR A 70 21.50 -25.20 11.56
N PHE A 71 21.35 -24.37 10.53
CA PHE A 71 20.17 -24.39 9.64
C PHE A 71 20.09 -25.77 8.93
N ALA A 72 21.18 -26.27 8.35
CA ALA A 72 21.22 -27.58 7.71
C ALA A 72 20.85 -28.71 8.67
N SER A 73 21.32 -28.65 9.94
CA SER A 73 20.97 -29.68 10.94
C SER A 73 19.50 -29.63 11.34
N LEU A 74 18.89 -28.42 11.38
CA LEU A 74 17.47 -28.26 11.65
C LEU A 74 16.61 -28.83 10.51
N LEU A 75 17.07 -28.75 9.26
CA LEU A 75 16.36 -29.27 8.10
C LEU A 75 16.39 -30.82 8.02
N VAL A 76 17.21 -31.50 8.81
CA VAL A 76 17.33 -32.99 8.88
C VAL A 76 16.63 -33.55 10.12
N ALA A 77 16.21 -32.70 11.06
CA ALA A 77 15.52 -33.08 12.28
C ALA A 77 14.08 -33.56 12.03
N ASP A 78 13.40 -33.99 13.09
CA ASP A 78 12.02 -34.53 13.02
C ASP A 78 11.07 -33.60 12.25
N PRO A 79 10.31 -34.10 11.24
CA PRO A 79 9.48 -33.26 10.34
C PRO A 79 8.47 -32.37 11.03
N GLU A 80 7.94 -32.76 12.21
CA GLU A 80 6.88 -32.00 12.89
C GLU A 80 7.37 -30.64 13.44
N ASP A 81 8.66 -30.53 13.81
CA ASP A 81 9.23 -29.32 14.42
C ASP A 81 10.23 -28.57 13.51
N GLN A 82 10.61 -29.18 12.39
CA GLN A 82 11.67 -28.73 11.51
C GLN A 82 11.43 -27.29 11.00
N ASP A 83 10.24 -27.05 10.47
CA ASP A 83 9.88 -25.78 9.84
C ASP A 83 9.85 -24.65 10.87
N ALA A 84 9.30 -24.91 12.05
CA ALA A 84 9.18 -23.94 13.12
C ALA A 84 10.55 -23.50 13.68
N ARG A 85 11.48 -24.45 13.83
CA ARG A 85 12.83 -24.16 14.32
C ARG A 85 13.67 -23.43 13.30
N ALA A 86 13.58 -23.83 12.02
CA ALA A 86 14.24 -23.13 10.92
C ALA A 86 13.71 -21.71 10.76
N ALA A 87 12.38 -21.52 10.82
CA ALA A 87 11.75 -20.22 10.80
C ALA A 87 12.20 -19.33 11.99
N THR A 88 12.33 -19.90 13.19
CA THR A 88 12.83 -19.20 14.37
C THR A 88 14.27 -18.70 14.18
N LEU A 89 15.14 -19.54 13.60
CA LEU A 89 16.52 -19.13 13.28
C LEU A 89 16.54 -17.96 12.29
N LEU A 90 15.76 -18.05 11.21
CA LEU A 90 15.64 -16.98 10.22
C LEU A 90 15.15 -15.68 10.83
N LEU A 91 14.12 -15.73 11.70
CA LEU A 91 13.63 -14.57 12.44
C LEU A 91 14.69 -13.97 13.35
N ASN A 92 15.48 -14.79 14.05
CA ASN A 92 16.56 -14.30 14.89
C ASN A 92 17.64 -13.58 14.08
N LEU A 93 17.97 -14.07 12.89
CA LEU A 93 18.88 -13.38 11.96
C LEU A 93 18.28 -12.05 11.49
N CYS A 94 16.99 -12.02 11.16
CA CYS A 94 16.28 -10.81 10.78
C CYS A 94 16.28 -9.77 11.90
N HIS A 95 16.00 -10.18 13.14
CA HIS A 95 16.04 -9.28 14.30
C HIS A 95 17.46 -8.76 14.60
N ALA A 96 18.47 -9.53 14.23
CA ALA A 96 19.88 -9.10 14.29
C ALA A 96 20.31 -8.22 13.09
N GLY A 97 19.39 -7.92 12.15
CA GLY A 97 19.68 -7.16 10.93
C GLY A 97 20.47 -7.93 9.88
N GLN A 98 20.63 -9.25 10.05
CA GLN A 98 21.42 -10.13 9.17
C GLN A 98 20.55 -10.68 8.03
N PHE A 99 19.86 -9.81 7.30
CA PHE A 99 18.85 -10.20 6.29
C PHE A 99 19.45 -11.00 5.13
N ALA A 100 20.64 -10.59 4.66
CA ALA A 100 21.32 -11.32 3.58
C ALA A 100 21.72 -12.73 4.00
N ALA A 101 22.24 -12.88 5.23
CA ALA A 101 22.54 -14.20 5.76
C ALA A 101 21.29 -15.09 5.87
N ALA A 102 20.17 -14.52 6.33
CA ALA A 102 18.89 -15.22 6.36
C ALA A 102 18.42 -15.62 4.95
N PHE A 103 18.57 -14.73 3.97
CA PHE A 103 18.23 -15.00 2.58
C PHE A 103 19.06 -16.14 1.97
N ASP A 104 20.40 -16.12 2.18
CA ASP A 104 21.31 -17.15 1.66
C ASP A 104 21.01 -18.54 2.24
N LEU A 105 20.56 -18.62 3.51
CA LEU A 105 20.17 -19.88 4.13
C LEU A 105 18.94 -20.49 3.46
N ILE A 106 17.99 -19.69 3.00
CA ILE A 106 16.77 -20.19 2.35
C ILE A 106 17.11 -20.99 1.10
N GLY A 107 18.16 -20.60 0.35
CA GLY A 107 18.63 -21.34 -0.82
C GLY A 107 19.06 -22.78 -0.52
N GLN A 108 19.38 -23.09 0.75
CA GLN A 108 19.77 -24.42 1.20
C GLN A 108 18.55 -25.28 1.62
N ALA A 109 17.38 -24.67 1.77
CA ALA A 109 16.16 -25.36 2.18
C ALA A 109 15.54 -26.16 1.01
N PRO A 110 14.81 -27.27 1.30
CA PRO A 110 13.98 -27.92 0.31
C PRO A 110 13.03 -26.96 -0.39
N ALA A 111 12.84 -27.14 -1.70
CA ALA A 111 12.04 -26.23 -2.53
C ALA A 111 10.63 -25.98 -1.97
N GLY A 112 9.99 -27.00 -1.39
CA GLY A 112 8.67 -26.89 -0.78
C GLY A 112 8.59 -25.94 0.42
N LEU A 113 9.71 -25.68 1.11
CA LEU A 113 9.77 -24.81 2.29
C LEU A 113 10.21 -23.37 1.95
N GLN A 114 10.93 -23.20 0.84
CA GLN A 114 11.55 -21.92 0.48
C GLN A 114 10.53 -20.77 0.41
N ALA A 115 9.36 -20.99 -0.20
CA ALA A 115 8.34 -19.96 -0.32
C ALA A 115 7.82 -19.47 1.05
N GLY A 116 7.70 -20.37 2.03
CA GLY A 116 7.34 -20.04 3.41
C GLY A 116 8.42 -19.20 4.10
N PHE A 117 9.68 -19.58 3.95
CA PHE A 117 10.82 -18.88 4.54
C PHE A 117 11.06 -17.51 3.90
N TYR A 118 10.93 -17.40 2.57
CA TYR A 118 10.97 -16.11 1.90
C TYR A 118 9.92 -15.13 2.45
N ARG A 119 8.69 -15.60 2.70
CA ARG A 119 7.66 -14.74 3.29
C ARG A 119 8.08 -14.19 4.66
N ILE A 120 8.69 -15.01 5.50
CA ILE A 120 9.14 -14.58 6.83
C ILE A 120 10.25 -13.53 6.71
N VAL A 121 11.31 -13.86 5.94
CA VAL A 121 12.49 -13.00 5.82
C VAL A 121 12.17 -11.69 5.12
N PHE A 122 11.44 -11.71 4.00
CA PHE A 122 11.12 -10.51 3.22
C PHE A 122 10.17 -9.58 3.95
N LYS A 123 9.22 -10.11 4.73
CA LYS A 123 8.36 -9.28 5.58
C LYS A 123 9.17 -8.51 6.63
N CYS A 124 10.07 -9.19 7.32
CA CYS A 124 10.93 -8.57 8.33
C CYS A 124 11.93 -7.60 7.70
N TRP A 125 12.56 -8.00 6.59
CA TRP A 125 13.56 -7.16 5.90
C TRP A 125 12.96 -5.85 5.39
N ALA A 126 11.81 -5.91 4.74
CA ALA A 126 11.17 -4.74 4.16
C ALA A 126 10.58 -3.76 5.19
N GLN A 127 10.40 -4.16 6.45
CA GLN A 127 10.06 -3.23 7.52
C GLN A 127 11.14 -2.17 7.78
N SER A 128 12.41 -2.52 7.57
CA SER A 128 13.55 -1.62 7.84
C SER A 128 14.30 -1.20 6.58
N GLN A 129 14.39 -2.06 5.58
CA GLN A 129 15.19 -1.88 4.37
C GLN A 129 14.44 -2.32 3.11
N PRO A 130 13.29 -1.68 2.77
CA PRO A 130 12.42 -2.14 1.71
C PRO A 130 13.10 -2.20 0.34
N GLN A 131 13.94 -1.21 0.01
CA GLN A 131 14.63 -1.16 -1.29
C GLN A 131 15.62 -2.31 -1.46
N GLN A 132 16.36 -2.67 -0.40
CA GLN A 132 17.30 -3.79 -0.44
C GLN A 132 16.56 -5.13 -0.56
N ALA A 133 15.44 -5.28 0.18
CA ALA A 133 14.58 -6.45 0.06
C ALA A 133 14.09 -6.62 -1.39
N LEU A 134 13.61 -5.55 -2.03
CA LEU A 134 13.13 -5.60 -3.41
C LEU A 134 14.23 -5.96 -4.41
N GLN A 135 15.44 -5.43 -4.24
CA GLN A 135 16.59 -5.78 -5.10
C GLN A 135 16.91 -7.28 -5.03
N SER A 136 16.79 -7.87 -3.83
CA SER A 136 17.08 -9.28 -3.62
C SER A 136 16.06 -10.24 -4.25
N LEU A 137 14.85 -9.77 -4.59
CA LEU A 137 13.83 -10.58 -5.29
C LEU A 137 14.32 -11.15 -6.62
N ALA A 138 15.20 -10.44 -7.33
CA ALA A 138 15.73 -10.86 -8.62
C ALA A 138 16.54 -12.18 -8.52
N ALA A 139 17.10 -12.48 -7.35
CA ALA A 139 17.87 -13.69 -7.11
C ALA A 139 17.00 -14.94 -6.87
N ILE A 140 15.68 -14.77 -6.66
CA ILE A 140 14.75 -15.88 -6.46
C ILE A 140 14.37 -16.44 -7.84
N ALA A 141 14.82 -17.66 -8.15
CA ALA A 141 14.60 -18.27 -9.46
C ALA A 141 13.14 -18.69 -9.68
N ASP A 142 12.49 -19.26 -8.65
CA ASP A 142 11.09 -19.69 -8.74
C ASP A 142 10.14 -18.50 -8.76
N PRO A 143 9.32 -18.33 -9.83
CA PRO A 143 8.39 -17.21 -9.94
C PRO A 143 7.33 -17.16 -8.85
N GLN A 144 6.86 -18.31 -8.36
CA GLN A 144 5.85 -18.37 -7.30
C GLN A 144 6.44 -17.95 -5.96
N ALA A 145 7.63 -18.44 -5.62
CA ALA A 145 8.37 -18.04 -4.43
C ALA A 145 8.71 -16.54 -4.49
N ARG A 146 9.10 -16.03 -5.67
CA ARG A 146 9.39 -14.60 -5.88
C ARG A 146 8.14 -13.72 -5.68
N SER A 147 6.97 -14.11 -6.21
CA SER A 147 5.71 -13.39 -5.98
C SER A 147 5.30 -13.44 -4.51
N ALA A 148 5.46 -14.58 -3.83
CA ALA A 148 5.21 -14.70 -2.40
C ALA A 148 6.13 -13.79 -1.57
N ALA A 149 7.42 -13.73 -1.91
CA ALA A 149 8.40 -12.85 -1.29
C ALA A 149 8.08 -11.36 -1.53
N TRP A 150 7.67 -10.99 -2.75
CA TRP A 150 7.22 -9.63 -3.09
C TRP A 150 6.05 -9.21 -2.21
N ARG A 151 5.00 -10.02 -2.12
CA ARG A 151 3.83 -9.70 -1.28
C ARG A 151 4.20 -9.57 0.19
N ALA A 152 5.05 -10.45 0.69
CA ALA A 152 5.54 -10.36 2.06
C ALA A 152 6.40 -9.09 2.29
N ALA A 153 7.21 -8.69 1.31
CA ALA A 153 7.94 -7.43 1.35
C ALA A 153 6.99 -6.23 1.36
N ALA A 154 5.94 -6.25 0.53
CA ALA A 154 4.90 -5.23 0.53
C ALA A 154 4.21 -5.14 1.90
N ASP A 155 3.83 -6.27 2.50
CA ASP A 155 3.24 -6.31 3.84
C ASP A 155 4.18 -5.73 4.90
N GLY A 156 5.47 -6.04 4.83
CA GLY A 156 6.47 -5.51 5.75
C GLY A 156 6.68 -4.01 5.60
N TRP A 157 6.87 -3.54 4.38
CA TRP A 157 7.04 -2.12 4.06
C TRP A 157 5.83 -1.29 4.48
N ASN A 158 4.63 -1.81 4.22
CA ASN A 158 3.35 -1.18 4.54
C ASN A 158 3.18 -0.80 6.02
N VAL A 159 3.87 -1.50 6.94
CA VAL A 159 3.77 -1.22 8.39
C VAL A 159 4.28 0.18 8.74
N ASN A 160 5.41 0.57 8.15
CA ASN A 160 6.13 1.79 8.53
C ASN A 160 6.03 2.91 7.49
N ASP A 161 5.83 2.55 6.21
CA ASP A 161 5.81 3.53 5.11
C ASP A 161 4.81 3.10 4.02
N PRO A 162 3.51 3.20 4.29
CA PRO A 162 2.49 2.90 3.28
C PRO A 162 2.54 3.85 2.09
N ALA A 163 2.96 5.10 2.29
CA ALA A 163 3.11 6.08 1.22
C ALA A 163 4.19 5.66 0.20
N GLY A 164 5.35 5.24 0.69
CA GLY A 164 6.44 4.71 -0.14
C GLY A 164 6.03 3.44 -0.87
N LEU A 165 5.30 2.54 -0.21
CA LEU A 165 4.76 1.34 -0.87
C LEU A 165 3.76 1.71 -1.97
N ALA A 166 2.83 2.64 -1.73
CA ALA A 166 1.85 3.09 -2.72
C ALA A 166 2.55 3.66 -3.97
N ALA A 167 3.55 4.52 -3.77
CA ALA A 167 4.30 5.11 -4.87
C ALA A 167 5.11 4.06 -5.67
N CYS A 168 5.73 3.10 -4.99
CA CYS A 168 6.41 1.99 -5.64
C CYS A 168 5.43 1.12 -6.44
N ALA A 169 4.32 0.72 -5.82
CA ALA A 169 3.29 -0.07 -6.47
C ALA A 169 2.69 0.63 -7.69
N PHE A 170 2.47 1.94 -7.62
CA PHE A 170 1.95 2.73 -8.74
C PHE A 170 2.90 2.73 -9.95
N SER A 171 4.20 2.55 -9.74
CA SER A 171 5.19 2.43 -10.80
C SER A 171 5.24 1.06 -11.47
N LEU A 172 4.63 0.03 -10.87
CA LEU A 172 4.59 -1.33 -11.43
C LEU A 172 3.64 -1.41 -12.62
N PRO A 173 3.86 -2.38 -13.54
CA PRO A 173 2.87 -2.73 -14.55
C PRO A 173 1.54 -3.16 -13.91
N ALA A 174 0.43 -2.87 -14.58
CA ALA A 174 -0.88 -3.35 -14.14
C ALA A 174 -0.88 -4.88 -13.97
N GLY A 175 -1.43 -5.36 -12.84
CA GLY A 175 -1.48 -6.78 -12.51
C GLY A 175 -1.64 -7.02 -11.01
N GLY A 176 -1.84 -8.28 -10.65
CA GLY A 176 -2.21 -8.68 -9.30
C GLY A 176 -1.23 -8.28 -8.19
N ASP A 177 0.06 -8.16 -8.46
CA ASP A 177 1.04 -7.71 -7.47
C ASP A 177 0.96 -6.19 -7.23
N ARG A 178 0.71 -5.39 -8.30
CA ARG A 178 0.42 -3.96 -8.18
C ARG A 178 -0.87 -3.72 -7.39
N ASP A 179 -1.95 -4.40 -7.79
CA ASP A 179 -3.27 -4.24 -7.16
C ASP A 179 -3.22 -4.62 -5.68
N TYR A 180 -2.52 -5.70 -5.35
CA TYR A 180 -2.28 -6.13 -3.98
C TYR A 180 -1.56 -5.06 -3.17
N ALA A 181 -0.41 -4.59 -3.66
CA ALA A 181 0.40 -3.61 -2.93
C ALA A 181 -0.31 -2.27 -2.78
N LEU A 182 -1.00 -1.79 -3.82
CA LEU A 182 -1.83 -0.57 -3.74
C LEU A 182 -2.95 -0.72 -2.72
N GLY A 183 -3.70 -1.83 -2.77
CA GLY A 183 -4.78 -2.09 -1.82
C GLY A 183 -4.30 -2.10 -0.36
N GLN A 184 -3.16 -2.76 -0.09
CA GLN A 184 -2.55 -2.78 1.25
C GLN A 184 -2.08 -1.39 1.67
N ALA A 185 -1.36 -0.70 0.79
CA ALA A 185 -0.80 0.62 1.08
C ALA A 185 -1.89 1.67 1.34
N LEU A 186 -2.85 1.81 0.44
CA LEU A 186 -3.94 2.78 0.56
C LEU A 186 -4.81 2.48 1.77
N GLY A 187 -5.11 1.18 2.01
CA GLY A 187 -5.87 0.74 3.17
C GLY A 187 -5.21 1.10 4.50
N ASN A 188 -3.92 0.93 4.63
CA ASN A 188 -3.19 1.27 5.85
C ASN A 188 -2.95 2.78 5.98
N TRP A 189 -2.60 3.44 4.86
CA TRP A 189 -2.37 4.89 4.84
C TRP A 189 -3.63 5.68 5.21
N SER A 190 -4.81 5.23 4.76
CA SER A 190 -6.09 5.85 5.12
C SER A 190 -6.39 5.81 6.62
N LEU A 191 -5.80 4.86 7.36
CA LEU A 191 -5.92 4.77 8.82
C LEU A 191 -4.84 5.56 9.55
N GLN A 192 -3.61 5.60 9.00
CA GLN A 192 -2.47 6.24 9.66
C GLN A 192 -2.48 7.77 9.44
N ASP A 193 -2.69 8.20 8.20
CA ASP A 193 -2.68 9.62 7.82
C ASP A 193 -3.60 9.87 6.61
N PRO A 194 -4.92 9.98 6.84
CA PRO A 194 -5.89 10.22 5.79
C PRO A 194 -5.68 11.57 5.07
N ALA A 195 -5.11 12.58 5.75
CA ALA A 195 -4.87 13.88 5.16
C ALA A 195 -3.72 13.83 4.13
N ALA A 196 -2.63 13.14 4.47
CA ALA A 196 -1.54 12.93 3.52
C ALA A 196 -2.00 12.06 2.34
N LEU A 197 -2.81 11.03 2.58
CA LEU A 197 -3.40 10.22 1.51
C LEU A 197 -4.27 11.08 0.57
N ALA A 198 -5.16 11.90 1.11
CA ALA A 198 -6.00 12.81 0.32
C ALA A 198 -5.15 13.77 -0.54
N THR A 199 -4.08 14.32 0.05
CA THR A 199 -3.13 15.17 -0.68
C THR A 199 -2.48 14.42 -1.84
N TRP A 200 -2.03 13.19 -1.61
CA TRP A 200 -1.42 12.37 -2.65
C TRP A 200 -2.42 11.98 -3.74
N LEU A 201 -3.65 11.57 -3.39
CA LEU A 201 -4.71 11.24 -4.35
C LEU A 201 -4.98 12.41 -5.30
N ASN A 202 -4.95 13.66 -4.82
CA ASN A 202 -5.12 14.84 -5.67
C ASN A 202 -4.00 15.02 -6.72
N THR A 203 -2.86 14.37 -6.55
CA THR A 203 -1.79 14.38 -7.55
C THR A 203 -1.98 13.33 -8.65
N LEU A 204 -2.86 12.37 -8.45
CA LEU A 204 -3.09 11.28 -9.39
C LEU A 204 -3.99 11.71 -10.56
N PRO A 205 -3.78 11.14 -11.76
CA PRO A 205 -4.76 11.22 -12.82
C PRO A 205 -6.05 10.50 -12.39
N ARG A 206 -7.20 11.01 -12.83
CA ARG A 206 -8.48 10.33 -12.60
C ARG A 206 -8.47 8.97 -13.30
N GLY A 207 -8.82 7.92 -12.59
CA GLY A 207 -8.78 6.53 -13.06
C GLY A 207 -8.94 5.54 -11.92
N PRO A 208 -8.81 4.22 -12.19
CA PRO A 208 -9.12 3.16 -11.22
C PRO A 208 -8.37 3.26 -9.90
N GLU A 209 -7.12 3.70 -9.92
CA GLU A 209 -6.30 3.85 -8.70
C GLU A 209 -6.78 5.03 -7.85
N PHE A 210 -7.12 6.15 -8.49
CA PHE A 210 -7.74 7.30 -7.83
C PHE A 210 -9.07 6.89 -7.22
N ASP A 211 -9.94 6.27 -8.00
CA ASP A 211 -11.28 5.84 -7.59
C ASP A 211 -11.22 4.91 -6.38
N SER A 212 -10.35 3.89 -6.44
CA SER A 212 -10.15 2.94 -5.35
C SER A 212 -9.58 3.61 -4.10
N GLY A 213 -8.63 4.53 -4.27
CA GLY A 213 -8.04 5.30 -3.17
C GLY A 213 -9.06 6.19 -2.48
N VAL A 214 -9.90 6.88 -3.25
CA VAL A 214 -10.98 7.72 -2.73
C VAL A 214 -12.02 6.87 -1.99
N ALA A 215 -12.47 5.77 -2.58
CA ALA A 215 -13.44 4.88 -1.93
C ALA A 215 -12.89 4.33 -0.58
N LEU A 216 -11.62 3.94 -0.53
CA LEU A 216 -10.96 3.53 0.72
C LEU A 216 -10.84 4.67 1.73
N LEU A 217 -10.47 5.88 1.30
CA LEU A 217 -10.40 7.05 2.16
C LEU A 217 -11.77 7.34 2.78
N LEU A 218 -12.83 7.32 1.98
CA LEU A 218 -14.19 7.57 2.43
C LEU A 218 -14.69 6.49 3.40
N SER A 219 -14.38 5.22 3.14
CA SER A 219 -14.85 4.10 3.95
C SER A 219 -14.14 3.97 5.31
N ARG A 220 -12.93 4.50 5.46
CA ARG A 220 -12.10 4.30 6.65
C ARG A 220 -11.84 5.57 7.46
N SER A 221 -12.04 6.74 6.88
CA SER A 221 -11.91 8.00 7.61
C SER A 221 -12.98 8.10 8.69
N ASP A 222 -12.62 8.67 9.83
CA ASP A 222 -13.56 9.00 10.88
C ASP A 222 -14.62 9.98 10.35
N SER A 223 -15.83 9.47 10.10
CA SER A 223 -16.94 10.25 9.56
C SER A 223 -17.36 11.39 10.48
N ALA A 224 -17.12 11.26 11.79
CA ALA A 224 -17.45 12.31 12.77
C ALA A 224 -16.60 13.58 12.61
N ASN A 225 -15.40 13.44 12.06
CA ASN A 225 -14.45 14.55 11.86
C ASN A 225 -14.37 15.04 10.41
N ARG A 226 -15.11 14.43 9.49
CA ARG A 226 -15.12 14.80 8.07
C ARG A 226 -16.43 15.49 7.72
N PRO A 227 -16.40 16.77 7.25
CA PRO A 227 -17.60 17.43 6.73
C PRO A 227 -18.20 16.61 5.59
N PRO A 228 -19.49 16.24 5.67
CA PRO A 228 -20.13 15.38 4.66
C PRO A 228 -20.12 15.99 3.26
N GLU A 229 -20.23 17.32 3.16
CA GLU A 229 -20.19 18.06 1.90
C GLU A 229 -18.85 17.84 1.17
N LEU A 230 -17.74 17.85 1.91
CA LEU A 230 -16.42 17.57 1.34
C LEU A 230 -16.28 16.10 0.91
N ALA A 231 -16.88 15.18 1.66
CA ALA A 231 -16.92 13.79 1.25
C ALA A 231 -17.68 13.62 -0.07
N MET A 232 -18.75 14.38 -0.26
CA MET A 232 -19.53 14.36 -1.49
C MET A 232 -18.78 14.91 -2.69
N GLU A 233 -17.94 15.94 -2.53
CA GLU A 233 -17.03 16.41 -3.59
C GLU A 233 -16.11 15.28 -4.09
N TRP A 234 -15.57 14.46 -3.18
CA TRP A 234 -14.78 13.29 -3.55
C TRP A 234 -15.60 12.19 -4.25
N VAL A 235 -16.83 11.94 -3.78
CA VAL A 235 -17.74 10.98 -4.41
C VAL A 235 -18.01 11.35 -5.86
N GLU A 236 -18.24 12.62 -6.15
CA GLU A 236 -18.53 13.13 -7.49
C GLU A 236 -17.35 12.92 -8.46
N GLU A 237 -16.12 12.93 -7.95
CA GLU A 237 -14.90 12.74 -8.75
C GLU A 237 -14.59 11.26 -9.09
N ILE A 238 -15.22 10.29 -8.43
CA ILE A 238 -15.06 8.87 -8.74
C ILE A 238 -15.60 8.60 -10.15
N GLY A 239 -14.75 8.08 -11.03
CA GLY A 239 -15.10 7.74 -12.42
C GLY A 239 -15.88 6.45 -12.54
N ASP A 240 -15.54 5.42 -11.73
CA ASP A 240 -16.24 4.13 -11.72
C ASP A 240 -17.67 4.27 -11.16
N PRO A 241 -18.72 3.94 -11.94
CA PRO A 241 -20.10 4.15 -11.51
C PRO A 241 -20.51 3.31 -10.29
N ALA A 242 -19.97 2.09 -10.15
CA ALA A 242 -20.31 1.21 -9.04
C ALA A 242 -19.63 1.66 -7.75
N LEU A 243 -18.35 2.03 -7.81
CA LEU A 243 -17.63 2.61 -6.67
C LEU A 243 -18.25 3.94 -6.24
N ARG A 244 -18.61 4.80 -7.19
CA ARG A 244 -19.26 6.08 -6.91
C ARG A 244 -20.60 5.90 -6.22
N GLN A 245 -21.44 4.96 -6.71
CA GLN A 245 -22.72 4.66 -6.07
C GLN A 245 -22.53 4.13 -4.64
N ASN A 246 -21.64 3.16 -4.44
CA ASN A 246 -21.38 2.58 -3.11
C ASN A 246 -20.86 3.65 -2.13
N SER A 247 -19.93 4.49 -2.57
CA SER A 247 -19.40 5.59 -1.76
C SER A 247 -20.46 6.63 -1.42
N LEU A 248 -21.32 6.96 -2.39
CA LEU A 248 -22.48 7.84 -2.17
C LEU A 248 -23.41 7.28 -1.09
N GLU A 249 -23.84 6.03 -1.24
CA GLU A 249 -24.75 5.39 -0.30
C GLU A 249 -24.19 5.38 1.11
N GLN A 250 -22.90 5.08 1.23
CA GLN A 250 -22.20 5.10 2.51
C GLN A 250 -22.20 6.50 3.13
N VAL A 251 -21.66 7.50 2.41
CA VAL A 251 -21.51 8.87 2.93
C VAL A 251 -22.86 9.47 3.31
N VAL A 252 -23.88 9.31 2.46
CA VAL A 252 -25.22 9.85 2.71
C VAL A 252 -25.88 9.16 3.91
N THR A 253 -25.68 7.85 4.08
CA THR A 253 -26.21 7.10 5.24
C THR A 253 -25.56 7.58 6.54
N GLU A 254 -24.23 7.75 6.54
CA GLU A 254 -23.49 8.27 7.69
C GLU A 254 -23.90 9.72 8.01
N TRP A 255 -24.04 10.56 7.00
CA TRP A 255 -24.51 11.94 7.14
C TRP A 255 -25.91 12.02 7.77
N ALA A 256 -26.83 11.19 7.28
CA ALA A 256 -28.20 11.17 7.78
C ALA A 256 -28.32 10.74 9.26
N GLN A 257 -27.33 10.05 9.80
CA GLN A 257 -27.28 9.72 11.26
C GLN A 257 -26.98 10.96 12.11
N THR A 258 -26.30 11.96 11.57
CA THR A 258 -25.92 13.19 12.27
C THR A 258 -26.80 14.37 11.91
N ASP A 259 -27.17 14.49 10.62
CA ASP A 259 -28.06 15.55 10.09
C ASP A 259 -28.91 15.00 8.93
N ALA A 260 -30.05 14.39 9.28
CA ALA A 260 -30.97 13.83 8.31
C ALA A 260 -31.56 14.88 7.35
N ALA A 261 -31.78 16.11 7.83
CA ALA A 261 -32.38 17.16 7.00
C ALA A 261 -31.44 17.60 5.88
N SER A 262 -30.17 17.84 6.20
CA SER A 262 -29.16 18.23 5.21
C SER A 262 -28.87 17.08 4.23
N ALA A 263 -28.77 15.82 4.69
CA ALA A 263 -28.60 14.66 3.84
C ALA A 263 -29.77 14.49 2.84
N HIS A 264 -31.00 14.61 3.31
CA HIS A 264 -32.20 14.59 2.45
C HIS A 264 -32.18 15.73 1.43
N ASN A 265 -31.88 16.94 1.85
CA ASN A 265 -31.84 18.09 0.93
C ASN A 265 -30.77 17.90 -0.15
N TYR A 266 -29.59 17.40 0.22
CA TYR A 266 -28.54 17.12 -0.75
C TYR A 266 -28.99 16.10 -1.79
N VAL A 267 -29.49 14.94 -1.35
CA VAL A 267 -29.98 13.88 -2.26
C VAL A 267 -31.12 14.39 -3.16
N ALA A 268 -32.04 15.19 -2.61
CA ALA A 268 -33.15 15.73 -3.38
C ALA A 268 -32.71 16.71 -4.47
N THR A 269 -31.64 17.49 -4.23
CA THR A 269 -31.24 18.60 -5.08
C THR A 269 -30.00 18.34 -5.93
N ALA A 270 -29.20 17.30 -5.65
CA ALA A 270 -27.97 16.99 -6.37
C ALA A 270 -28.24 16.73 -7.86
N PRO A 271 -27.71 17.57 -8.78
CA PRO A 271 -28.10 17.54 -10.19
C PRO A 271 -27.53 16.31 -10.95
N TRP A 272 -26.48 15.71 -10.43
CA TRP A 272 -25.81 14.55 -11.06
C TRP A 272 -26.46 13.21 -10.70
N LEU A 273 -27.36 13.16 -9.70
CA LEU A 273 -28.07 11.96 -9.32
C LEU A 273 -29.18 11.62 -10.31
N GLN A 274 -29.16 10.38 -10.77
CA GLN A 274 -30.27 9.84 -11.58
C GLN A 274 -31.54 9.71 -10.73
N ASP A 275 -32.70 9.97 -11.31
CA ASP A 275 -33.98 10.00 -10.59
C ASP A 275 -34.31 8.67 -9.87
N ALA A 276 -33.98 7.53 -10.48
CA ALA A 276 -34.18 6.22 -9.86
C ALA A 276 -33.34 6.06 -8.58
N LEU A 277 -32.05 6.41 -8.62
CA LEU A 277 -31.15 6.34 -7.46
C LEU A 277 -31.57 7.35 -6.39
N ARG A 278 -31.94 8.55 -6.80
CA ARG A 278 -32.45 9.59 -5.89
C ARG A 278 -33.67 9.11 -5.12
N THR A 279 -34.66 8.54 -5.81
CA THR A 279 -35.88 8.03 -5.20
C THR A 279 -35.59 6.89 -4.23
N ASP A 280 -34.70 5.97 -4.62
CA ASP A 280 -34.30 4.86 -3.78
C ASP A 280 -33.59 5.33 -2.51
N LEU A 281 -32.62 6.24 -2.63
CA LEU A 281 -31.92 6.81 -1.47
C LEU A 281 -32.87 7.53 -0.52
N LEU A 282 -33.72 8.43 -1.03
CA LEU A 282 -34.69 9.17 -0.21
C LEU A 282 -35.66 8.23 0.53
N SER A 283 -35.99 7.06 -0.06
CA SER A 283 -36.87 6.07 0.58
C SER A 283 -36.20 5.33 1.75
N ARG A 284 -34.88 5.24 1.75
CA ARG A 284 -34.08 4.51 2.76
C ARG A 284 -33.54 5.40 3.86
N LEU A 285 -33.44 6.72 3.62
CA LEU A 285 -32.94 7.65 4.62
C LEU A 285 -33.96 7.85 5.76
N PRO A 286 -33.49 8.04 7.01
CA PRO A 286 -34.35 8.39 8.12
C PRO A 286 -35.07 9.69 7.82
N VAL A 287 -36.38 9.73 8.09
CA VAL A 287 -37.20 10.94 7.90
C VAL A 287 -36.69 12.02 8.84
N ALA A 288 -36.41 13.21 8.33
CA ALA A 288 -36.07 14.35 9.16
C ALA A 288 -37.22 14.65 10.13
N PRO A 289 -36.95 14.87 11.41
CA PRO A 289 -37.95 15.13 12.42
C PRO A 289 -38.76 16.41 12.16
#